data_c8869f58878388f22e7e7e6eb03bc792
#
_entry.id   c8869f58878388f22e7e7e6eb03bc792
#
_cell.length_a   1.000
_cell.length_b   1.000
_cell.length_c   1.000
_cell.angle_alpha   90.00
_cell.angle_beta   90.00
_cell.angle_gamma   90.00
#
_symmetry.space_group_name_H-M   'P 1'
#
loop_
_entity.id
_entity.type
_entity.pdbx_description
1 polymer ?
#
loop_
_entity_poly.entity_id
_entity_poly.type
_entity_poly.pdbx_seq_one_letter_code
_entity_poly.pdbx_strand_id
1 'polypeptide(L)'
;IMSSIASFTAPAYFGGYAASKVAVRRLGDTWRTTLKKHNVRVTTICPGYIKSEMTDVNEFKMPFLMDTDVAAKKMVNAIKAGKKTYILPWQWRPVIALSRFFGMKILSI
;
A
#
# COMPACT_ATOMS: atom_id res chain seq x y z
N ILE A 1 -10.09 0.03 3.06
CA ILE A 1 -9.65 -0.98 2.06
C ILE A 1 -8.17 -1.21 2.21
N MET A 2 -7.80 -2.47 2.26
CA MET A 2 -6.40 -2.88 2.40
C MET A 2 -5.82 -3.29 1.03
N SER A 3 -4.98 -2.42 0.48
CA SER A 3 -4.18 -2.74 -0.68
C SER A 3 -2.73 -3.06 -0.25
N SER A 4 -1.76 -2.61 -0.98
CA SER A 4 -0.33 -2.83 -0.70
C SER A 4 0.52 -1.89 -1.54
N ILE A 5 1.76 -1.67 -1.14
CA ILE A 5 2.74 -1.03 -2.02
C ILE A 5 2.95 -1.84 -3.30
N ALA A 6 2.66 -3.13 -3.29
CA ALA A 6 2.71 -3.98 -4.48
C ALA A 6 1.77 -3.49 -5.58
N SER A 7 0.75 -2.68 -5.25
CA SER A 7 -0.11 -2.06 -6.25
C SER A 7 0.60 -0.95 -7.05
N PHE A 8 1.78 -0.52 -6.61
CA PHE A 8 2.61 0.49 -7.27
C PHE A 8 3.93 -0.07 -7.78
N THR A 9 4.25 -1.32 -7.46
CA THR A 9 5.53 -1.95 -7.78
C THR A 9 5.30 -3.11 -8.74
N ALA A 10 6.39 -3.67 -9.25
CA ALA A 10 6.33 -4.85 -10.12
C ALA A 10 7.29 -5.92 -9.59
N PRO A 11 7.01 -6.49 -8.41
CA PRO A 11 7.90 -7.47 -7.81
C PRO A 11 7.96 -8.75 -8.64
N ALA A 12 9.18 -9.26 -8.84
CA ALA A 12 9.39 -10.50 -9.57
C ALA A 12 8.65 -11.65 -8.88
N TYR A 13 8.03 -12.51 -9.66
CA TYR A 13 7.29 -13.70 -9.21
C TYR A 13 5.98 -13.43 -8.45
N PHE A 14 5.61 -12.16 -8.24
CA PHE A 14 4.40 -11.79 -7.50
C PHE A 14 3.39 -11.02 -8.36
N GLY A 15 3.37 -11.28 -9.67
CA GLY A 15 2.50 -10.57 -10.61
C GLY A 15 1.02 -10.70 -10.28
N GLY A 16 0.56 -11.90 -9.92
CA GLY A 16 -0.84 -12.14 -9.54
C GLY A 16 -1.24 -11.38 -8.28
N TYR A 17 -0.38 -11.39 -7.28
CA TYR A 17 -0.59 -10.63 -6.06
C TYR A 17 -0.65 -9.12 -6.33
N ALA A 18 0.32 -8.59 -7.07
CA ALA A 18 0.37 -7.18 -7.44
C ALA A 18 -0.89 -6.76 -8.21
N ALA A 19 -1.32 -7.56 -9.18
CA ALA A 19 -2.53 -7.29 -9.95
C ALA A 19 -3.77 -7.25 -9.07
N SER A 20 -3.90 -8.17 -8.12
CA SER A 20 -5.02 -8.19 -7.18
C SER A 20 -5.06 -6.92 -6.32
N LYS A 21 -3.90 -6.43 -5.90
CA LYS A 21 -3.80 -5.22 -5.08
C LYS A 21 -4.04 -3.95 -5.89
N VAL A 22 -3.70 -3.92 -7.16
CA VAL A 22 -4.09 -2.83 -8.07
C VAL A 22 -5.60 -2.78 -8.21
N ALA A 23 -6.25 -3.93 -8.41
CA ALA A 23 -7.70 -4.01 -8.54
C ALA A 23 -8.39 -3.45 -7.29
N VAL A 24 -7.95 -3.86 -6.11
CA VAL A 24 -8.50 -3.39 -4.82
C VAL A 24 -8.30 -1.87 -4.68
N ARG A 25 -7.13 -1.36 -5.03
CA ARG A 25 -6.84 0.08 -4.94
C ARG A 25 -7.75 0.89 -5.88
N ARG A 26 -7.94 0.42 -7.10
CA ARG A 26 -8.84 1.08 -8.07
C ARG A 26 -10.30 1.04 -7.61
N LEU A 27 -10.70 -0.06 -7.01
CA LEU A 27 -12.04 -0.16 -6.42
C LEU A 27 -12.24 0.90 -5.33
N GLY A 28 -11.24 1.09 -4.48
CA GLY A 28 -11.24 2.14 -3.47
C GLY A 28 -11.40 3.54 -4.05
N ASP A 29 -10.68 3.83 -5.15
CA ASP A 29 -10.80 5.11 -5.86
C ASP A 29 -12.23 5.35 -6.36
N THR A 30 -12.82 4.32 -6.97
CA THR A 30 -14.19 4.38 -7.50
C THR A 30 -15.21 4.59 -6.39
N TRP A 31 -15.12 3.80 -5.33
CA TRP A 31 -16.05 3.90 -4.20
C TRP A 31 -15.96 5.23 -3.47
N ARG A 32 -14.77 5.81 -3.39
CA ARG A 32 -14.57 7.13 -2.78
C ARG A 32 -15.44 8.18 -3.48
N THR A 33 -15.50 8.13 -4.81
CA THR A 33 -16.33 9.04 -5.60
C THR A 33 -17.81 8.68 -5.47
N THR A 34 -18.14 7.41 -5.64
CA THR A 34 -19.52 6.93 -5.65
C THR A 34 -20.23 7.11 -4.30
N LEU A 35 -19.52 6.87 -3.20
CA LEU A 35 -20.10 6.87 -1.86
C LEU A 35 -20.06 8.23 -1.18
N LYS A 36 -19.43 9.23 -1.80
CA LYS A 36 -19.32 10.57 -1.22
C LYS A 36 -20.70 11.18 -0.93
N LYS A 37 -21.67 10.98 -1.81
CA LYS A 37 -23.03 11.46 -1.63
C LYS A 37 -23.76 10.85 -0.43
N HIS A 38 -23.27 9.75 0.09
CA HIS A 38 -23.82 9.07 1.28
C HIS A 38 -23.01 9.37 2.54
N ASN A 39 -22.12 10.36 2.50
CA ASN A 39 -21.21 10.71 3.60
C ASN A 39 -20.31 9.56 4.07
N VAL A 40 -19.98 8.66 3.16
CA VAL A 40 -19.04 7.55 3.42
C VAL A 40 -17.66 7.93 2.90
N ARG A 41 -16.68 7.94 3.79
CA ARG A 41 -15.27 8.16 3.44
C ARG A 41 -14.62 6.82 3.19
N VAL A 42 -13.82 6.73 2.13
CA VAL A 42 -13.07 5.52 1.79
C VAL A 42 -11.58 5.82 1.86
N THR A 43 -10.89 5.13 2.74
CA THR A 43 -9.43 5.20 2.87
C THR A 43 -8.84 3.91 2.34
N THR A 44 -7.96 4.03 1.35
CA THR A 44 -7.20 2.90 0.83
C THR A 44 -5.83 2.91 1.49
N ILE A 45 -5.49 1.82 2.17
CA ILE A 45 -4.22 1.69 2.88
C ILE A 45 -3.30 0.79 2.05
N CYS A 46 -2.09 1.29 1.78
CA CYS A 46 -1.09 0.60 0.99
C CYS A 46 0.16 0.38 1.85
N PRO A 47 0.17 -0.65 2.70
CA PRO A 47 1.32 -0.91 3.54
C PRO A 47 2.45 -1.55 2.74
N GLY A 48 3.68 -1.28 3.18
CA GLY A 48 4.86 -2.02 2.78
C GLY A 48 4.99 -3.30 3.61
N TYR A 49 6.20 -3.60 4.02
CA TYR A 49 6.45 -4.80 4.83
C TYR A 49 6.13 -4.55 6.30
N ILE A 50 5.28 -5.39 6.86
CA ILE A 50 4.90 -5.35 8.27
C ILE A 50 5.36 -6.65 8.90
N LYS A 51 6.00 -6.55 10.07
CA LYS A 51 6.50 -7.70 10.80
C LYS A 51 5.36 -8.62 11.20
N SER A 52 5.47 -9.89 10.82
CA SER A 52 4.48 -10.92 11.13
C SER A 52 5.17 -12.28 11.04
N GLU A 53 4.47 -13.34 11.43
CA GLU A 53 4.99 -14.70 11.26
C GLU A 53 5.32 -14.99 9.80
N MET A 54 4.56 -14.46 8.86
CA MET A 54 4.83 -14.61 7.43
C MET A 54 6.13 -13.93 7.00
N THR A 55 6.41 -12.73 7.54
CA THR A 55 7.65 -12.02 7.19
C THR A 55 8.87 -12.64 7.84
N ASP A 56 8.71 -13.23 9.02
CA ASP A 56 9.82 -13.86 9.76
C ASP A 56 10.38 -15.08 9.04
N VAL A 57 9.61 -15.73 8.17
CA VAL A 57 10.05 -16.89 7.39
C VAL A 57 10.50 -16.54 5.97
N ASN A 58 10.38 -15.29 5.55
CA ASN A 58 10.80 -14.84 4.24
C ASN A 58 12.30 -14.56 4.20
N GLU A 59 12.96 -15.03 3.13
CA GLU A 59 14.38 -14.84 2.92
C GLU A 59 14.74 -13.63 2.06
N PHE A 60 13.74 -12.98 1.44
CA PHE A 60 13.99 -11.81 0.61
C PHE A 60 14.05 -10.53 1.43
N LYS A 61 14.68 -9.51 0.85
CA LYS A 61 14.81 -8.21 1.50
C LYS A 61 13.44 -7.57 1.71
N MET A 62 13.24 -7.03 2.91
CA MET A 62 12.03 -6.30 3.28
C MET A 62 12.42 -4.90 3.76
N PRO A 63 12.72 -3.99 2.80
CA PRO A 63 13.12 -2.64 3.18
C PRO A 63 12.01 -1.91 3.92
N PHE A 64 12.39 -1.13 4.92
CA PHE A 64 11.47 -0.34 5.75
C PHE A 64 10.44 -1.20 6.50
N LEU A 65 10.87 -2.37 6.98
CA LEU A 65 10.01 -3.25 7.78
C LEU A 65 9.46 -2.50 9.00
N MET A 66 8.15 -2.57 9.23
CA MET A 66 7.48 -1.93 10.37
C MET A 66 7.02 -2.97 11.39
N ASP A 67 7.05 -2.60 12.67
CA ASP A 67 6.39 -3.38 13.71
C ASP A 67 4.86 -3.29 13.53
N THR A 68 4.18 -4.38 13.84
CA THR A 68 2.73 -4.50 13.68
C THR A 68 1.97 -3.42 14.45
N ASP A 69 2.34 -3.19 15.71
CA ASP A 69 1.66 -2.21 16.57
C ASP A 69 1.79 -0.78 16.03
N VAL A 70 2.98 -0.43 15.54
CA VAL A 70 3.25 0.89 14.96
C VAL A 70 2.44 1.07 13.68
N ALA A 71 2.43 0.05 12.83
CA ALA A 71 1.69 0.07 11.57
C ALA A 71 0.19 0.21 11.81
N ALA A 72 -0.36 -0.59 12.72
CA ALA A 72 -1.78 -0.56 13.05
C ALA A 72 -2.22 0.82 13.55
N LYS A 73 -1.43 1.44 14.42
CA LYS A 73 -1.73 2.77 14.94
C LYS A 73 -1.75 3.83 13.84
N LYS A 74 -0.78 3.77 12.94
CA LYS A 74 -0.72 4.69 11.78
C LYS A 74 -1.91 4.49 10.84
N MET A 75 -2.32 3.25 10.62
CA MET A 75 -3.49 2.93 9.78
C MET A 75 -4.77 3.49 10.39
N VAL A 76 -4.99 3.29 11.69
CA VAL A 76 -6.17 3.82 12.39
C VAL A 76 -6.20 5.34 12.31
N ASN A 77 -5.07 5.99 12.56
CA ASN A 77 -4.97 7.44 12.48
C ASN A 77 -5.29 7.97 11.07
N ALA A 78 -4.82 7.27 10.03
CA ALA A 78 -5.11 7.63 8.64
C ALA A 78 -6.61 7.51 8.33
N ILE A 79 -7.27 6.47 8.81
CA ILE A 79 -8.71 6.28 8.66
C ILE A 79 -9.48 7.41 9.35
N LYS A 80 -9.11 7.73 10.60
CA LYS A 80 -9.74 8.82 11.35
C LYS A 80 -9.56 10.17 10.67
N ALA A 81 -8.41 10.40 10.06
CA ALA A 81 -8.11 11.64 9.34
C ALA A 81 -8.77 11.70 7.95
N GLY A 82 -9.39 10.62 7.48
CA GLY A 82 -10.03 10.56 6.17
C GLY A 82 -9.06 10.63 5.01
N LYS A 83 -7.85 10.08 5.16
CA LYS A 83 -6.88 10.03 4.09
C LYS A 83 -7.43 9.23 2.91
N LYS A 84 -7.12 9.66 1.69
CA LYS A 84 -7.60 8.99 0.48
C LYS A 84 -6.82 7.71 0.19
N THR A 85 -5.55 7.85 -0.14
CA THR A 85 -4.63 6.74 -0.33
C THR A 85 -3.46 6.95 0.62
N TYR A 86 -3.27 6.02 1.53
CA TYR A 86 -2.26 6.14 2.57
C TYR A 86 -1.20 5.07 2.40
N ILE A 87 0.02 5.51 2.11
CA ILE A 87 1.20 4.65 1.91
C ILE A 87 2.03 4.71 3.19
N LEU A 88 2.34 3.54 3.75
CA LEU A 88 3.19 3.47 4.94
C LEU A 88 4.21 2.32 4.80
N PRO A 89 5.41 2.46 5.38
CA PRO A 89 5.94 3.67 5.99
C PRO A 89 6.17 4.77 4.95
N TRP A 90 6.36 5.98 5.43
CA TRP A 90 6.46 7.18 4.58
C TRP A 90 7.58 7.12 3.53
N GLN A 91 8.64 6.36 3.81
CA GLN A 91 9.80 6.22 2.94
C GLN A 91 9.43 5.68 1.55
N TRP A 92 8.36 4.92 1.46
CA TRP A 92 7.89 4.40 0.17
C TRP A 92 7.29 5.48 -0.73
N ARG A 93 6.82 6.60 -0.17
CA ARG A 93 6.19 7.67 -0.97
C ARG A 93 7.13 8.26 -2.02
N PRO A 94 8.34 8.73 -1.64
CA PRO A 94 9.28 9.24 -2.64
C PRO A 94 9.75 8.16 -3.62
N VAL A 95 9.93 6.93 -3.17
CA VAL A 95 10.32 5.81 -4.03
C VAL A 95 9.27 5.56 -5.11
N ILE A 96 8.00 5.53 -4.75
CA ILE A 96 6.90 5.35 -5.69
C ILE A 96 6.79 6.54 -6.64
N ALA A 97 6.92 7.76 -6.14
CA ALA A 97 6.88 8.97 -6.98
C ALA A 97 7.99 8.98 -8.01
N LEU A 98 9.21 8.60 -7.61
CA LEU A 98 10.34 8.49 -8.53
C LEU A 98 10.12 7.40 -9.59
N SER A 99 9.51 6.29 -9.22
CA SER A 99 9.24 5.21 -10.17
C SER A 99 8.29 5.63 -11.28
N ARG A 100 7.36 6.53 -10.99
CA ARG A 100 6.46 7.09 -12.01
C ARG A 100 7.23 7.93 -13.04
N PHE A 101 8.33 8.54 -12.61
CA PHE A 101 9.16 9.39 -13.47
C PHE A 101 10.14 8.57 -14.30
N PHE A 102 10.80 7.56 -13.70
CA PHE A 102 11.85 6.76 -14.33
C PHE A 102 11.40 5.37 -14.78
N GLY A 103 10.12 5.07 -14.63
CA GLY A 103 9.56 3.77 -14.97
C GLY A 103 9.70 2.75 -13.86
N MET A 104 9.14 1.56 -14.09
CA MET A 104 9.02 0.52 -13.08
C MET A 104 10.33 -0.19 -12.75
N LYS A 105 11.40 0.07 -13.48
CA LYS A 105 12.72 -0.58 -13.27
C LYS A 105 13.26 -0.36 -11.86
N ILE A 106 13.01 0.79 -11.26
CA ILE A 106 13.47 1.12 -9.90
C ILE A 106 12.78 0.22 -8.87
N LEU A 107 11.55 -0.21 -9.15
CA LEU A 107 10.73 -1.02 -8.24
C LEU A 107 10.67 -2.50 -8.64
N SER A 108 11.27 -2.86 -9.76
CA SER A 108 11.43 -4.26 -10.19
C SER A 108 12.64 -4.85 -9.47
N ILE A 109 12.38 -5.53 -8.42
CA ILE A 109 13.45 -6.16 -7.65
C ILE A 109 13.37 -7.66 -7.81
#